data_5d738e3d9fe7aca3708be0b7d50e661b
#
_entry.id   5d738e3d9fe7aca3708be0b7d50e661b
#
_cell.length_a   1.000
_cell.length_b   1.000
_cell.length_c   1.000
_cell.angle_alpha   90.00
_cell.angle_beta   90.00
_cell.angle_gamma   90.00
#
_symmetry.space_group_name_H-M   'P 1'
#
loop_
_entity.id
_entity.type
_entity.pdbx_description
1 polymer ?
#
loop_
_entity_poly.entity_id
_entity_poly.type
_entity_poly.pdbx_seq_one_letter_code
_entity_poly.pdbx_strand_id
1 'polypeptide(L)'
;SIRIGRWKIPGRPIAVLVDFYYLMMKKNEIYGQVWETSGVNSLMAYGDYDESSMFGYASGMIIESYYQFFGLKPETPVIAHFNEWMTSFGVFYIKEKLPAVATVFTTHATSIGRSIAGNHKPLYDYLNEYYGDQMAQELNMVSKHSTEKQAAHLADCFTTVSKITAKECEQLLDKKPDVITPNGFENDFVPKGKVCSRKRNEARKLLKQVTEKL
;
A
#
# COMPACT_ATOMS: atom_id res chain seq x y z
N SER A 1 -21.40 3.84 -4.92
CA SER A 1 -21.57 3.29 -6.28
C SER A 1 -20.32 2.52 -6.73
N ILE A 2 -20.48 1.52 -7.62
CA ILE A 2 -19.39 0.71 -8.17
C ILE A 2 -19.42 0.81 -9.68
N ARG A 3 -18.25 0.97 -10.31
CA ARG A 3 -18.06 0.91 -11.75
C ARG A 3 -16.97 -0.11 -12.07
N ILE A 4 -17.25 -1.00 -13.04
CA ILE A 4 -16.32 -2.05 -13.45
C ILE A 4 -15.93 -1.81 -14.90
N GLY A 5 -14.63 -1.90 -15.22
CA GLY A 5 -14.10 -1.71 -16.55
C GLY A 5 -12.76 -2.38 -16.75
N ARG A 6 -12.08 -2.03 -17.84
CA ARG A 6 -10.70 -2.47 -18.09
C ARG A 6 -9.78 -1.26 -18.16
N TRP A 7 -8.71 -1.31 -17.41
CA TRP A 7 -7.69 -0.26 -17.44
C TRP A 7 -6.96 -0.28 -18.79
N LYS A 8 -6.72 0.90 -19.36
CA LYS A 8 -6.04 1.05 -20.66
C LYS A 8 -4.50 1.04 -20.51
N ILE A 9 -3.97 -0.01 -19.88
CA ILE A 9 -2.54 -0.27 -19.74
C ILE A 9 -2.23 -1.66 -20.32
N PRO A 10 -0.96 -2.02 -20.54
CA PRO A 10 -0.58 -3.38 -20.93
C PRO A 10 -1.26 -4.43 -20.06
N GLY A 11 -1.71 -5.54 -20.66
CA GLY A 11 -2.49 -6.58 -19.96
C GLY A 11 -3.98 -6.25 -19.75
N ARG A 12 -4.40 -4.97 -19.89
CA ARG A 12 -5.81 -4.52 -19.76
C ARG A 12 -6.53 -5.15 -18.56
N PRO A 13 -5.99 -5.07 -17.33
CA PRO A 13 -6.60 -5.69 -16.16
C PRO A 13 -7.99 -5.12 -15.89
N ILE A 14 -8.83 -5.94 -15.25
CA ILE A 14 -10.12 -5.47 -14.73
C ILE A 14 -9.83 -4.44 -13.63
N ALA A 15 -10.53 -3.30 -13.71
CA ALA A 15 -10.48 -2.26 -12.70
C ALA A 15 -11.88 -2.08 -12.11
N VAL A 16 -11.95 -2.03 -10.78
CA VAL A 16 -13.17 -1.74 -10.03
C VAL A 16 -12.99 -0.40 -9.33
N LEU A 17 -13.82 0.57 -9.71
CA LEU A 17 -13.87 1.89 -9.07
C LEU A 17 -14.99 1.90 -8.05
N VAL A 18 -14.67 2.29 -6.84
CA VAL A 18 -15.57 2.27 -5.70
C VAL A 18 -15.75 3.68 -5.16
N ASP A 19 -16.99 4.10 -5.03
CA ASP A 19 -17.36 5.26 -4.24
C ASP A 19 -17.63 4.79 -2.81
N PHE A 20 -16.73 5.16 -1.91
CA PHE A 20 -16.75 4.76 -0.50
C PHE A 20 -17.08 5.91 0.46
N TYR A 21 -17.51 7.06 -0.06
CA TYR A 21 -17.74 8.25 0.74
C TYR A 21 -18.67 8.05 1.94
N TYR A 22 -19.66 7.16 1.81
CA TYR A 22 -20.56 6.84 2.92
C TYR A 22 -19.86 6.21 4.14
N LEU A 23 -18.72 5.55 3.95
CA LEU A 23 -17.93 4.99 5.06
C LEU A 23 -17.33 6.07 5.95
N MET A 24 -17.11 7.27 5.41
CA MET A 24 -16.61 8.40 6.21
C MET A 24 -17.52 8.73 7.40
N MET A 25 -18.83 8.50 7.28
CA MET A 25 -19.77 8.66 8.38
C MET A 25 -19.63 7.59 9.46
N LYS A 26 -19.07 6.44 9.13
CA LYS A 26 -18.87 5.29 10.02
C LYS A 26 -17.41 5.13 10.45
N LYS A 27 -16.51 6.03 10.07
CA LYS A 27 -15.08 5.86 10.26
C LYS A 27 -14.70 5.58 11.72
N ASN A 28 -15.31 6.28 12.67
CA ASN A 28 -14.99 6.11 14.09
C ASN A 28 -15.40 4.74 14.62
N GLU A 29 -16.52 4.19 14.15
CA GLU A 29 -16.96 2.84 14.45
C GLU A 29 -15.96 1.80 13.88
N ILE A 30 -15.57 2.00 12.61
CA ILE A 30 -14.57 1.14 11.94
C ILE A 30 -13.22 1.23 12.66
N TYR A 31 -12.77 2.42 13.07
CA TYR A 31 -11.53 2.58 13.82
C TYR A 31 -11.56 1.88 15.17
N GLY A 32 -12.69 1.98 15.90
CA GLY A 32 -12.87 1.24 17.15
C GLY A 32 -12.78 -0.27 16.94
N GLN A 33 -13.48 -0.80 15.93
CA GLN A 33 -13.44 -2.21 15.58
C GLN A 33 -12.02 -2.69 15.23
N VAL A 34 -11.32 -1.94 14.37
CA VAL A 34 -9.96 -2.30 13.95
C VAL A 34 -8.95 -2.15 15.10
N TRP A 35 -9.16 -1.21 16.02
CA TRP A 35 -8.40 -1.15 17.27
C TRP A 35 -8.58 -2.42 18.11
N GLU A 36 -9.82 -2.84 18.35
CA GLU A 36 -10.14 -4.02 19.15
C GLU A 36 -9.60 -5.32 18.55
N THR A 37 -9.68 -5.46 17.22
CA THR A 37 -9.31 -6.71 16.53
C THR A 37 -7.84 -6.77 16.12
N SER A 38 -7.22 -5.63 15.85
CA SER A 38 -5.89 -5.56 15.21
C SER A 38 -4.90 -4.63 15.91
N GLY A 39 -5.31 -3.90 16.95
CA GLY A 39 -4.45 -3.01 17.71
C GLY A 39 -3.99 -1.75 16.96
N VAL A 40 -4.68 -1.35 15.89
CA VAL A 40 -4.35 -0.15 15.09
C VAL A 40 -4.78 1.12 15.81
N ASN A 41 -3.84 2.02 16.07
CA ASN A 41 -4.12 3.30 16.74
C ASN A 41 -4.47 4.41 15.74
N SER A 42 -5.76 4.66 15.54
CA SER A 42 -6.27 5.72 14.66
C SER A 42 -6.58 7.04 15.37
N LEU A 43 -6.30 7.18 16.68
CA LEU A 43 -6.66 8.37 17.47
C LEU A 43 -5.92 9.63 17.03
N MET A 44 -4.70 9.48 16.53
CA MET A 44 -3.85 10.59 16.06
C MET A 44 -3.88 10.74 14.53
N ALA A 45 -4.98 10.29 13.90
CA ALA A 45 -5.15 10.36 12.45
C ALA A 45 -5.21 11.81 11.94
N TYR A 46 -4.51 12.07 10.85
CA TYR A 46 -4.54 13.37 10.17
C TYR A 46 -4.24 13.22 8.67
N GLY A 47 -4.51 14.30 7.92
CA GLY A 47 -4.23 14.37 6.48
C GLY A 47 -5.06 13.37 5.69
N ASP A 48 -4.40 12.55 4.90
CA ASP A 48 -4.98 11.55 3.99
C ASP A 48 -5.34 10.20 4.66
N TYR A 49 -5.23 10.11 6.00
CA TYR A 49 -5.44 8.86 6.72
C TYR A 49 -6.87 8.35 6.60
N ASP A 50 -7.85 9.22 6.81
CA ASP A 50 -9.27 8.85 6.78
C ASP A 50 -9.68 8.31 5.41
N GLU A 51 -9.28 9.00 4.34
CA GLU A 51 -9.59 8.59 2.97
C GLU A 51 -8.94 7.24 2.63
N SER A 52 -7.67 7.08 2.95
CA SER A 52 -6.91 5.86 2.70
C SER A 52 -7.47 4.67 3.48
N SER A 53 -7.76 4.85 4.76
CA SER A 53 -8.31 3.79 5.62
C SER A 53 -9.69 3.34 5.13
N MET A 54 -10.57 4.26 4.79
CA MET A 54 -11.91 3.94 4.29
C MET A 54 -11.86 3.32 2.89
N PHE A 55 -10.93 3.73 2.04
CA PHE A 55 -10.67 3.06 0.76
C PHE A 55 -10.21 1.61 0.97
N GLY A 56 -9.25 1.38 1.86
CA GLY A 56 -8.77 0.02 2.19
C GLY A 56 -9.90 -0.86 2.71
N TYR A 57 -10.69 -0.36 3.63
CA TYR A 57 -11.85 -1.07 4.18
C TYR A 57 -12.90 -1.39 3.10
N ALA A 58 -13.25 -0.42 2.25
CA ALA A 58 -14.14 -0.62 1.11
C ALA A 58 -13.62 -1.67 0.13
N SER A 59 -12.31 -1.71 -0.09
CA SER A 59 -11.68 -2.72 -0.96
C SER A 59 -11.87 -4.13 -0.40
N GLY A 60 -11.74 -4.31 0.91
CA GLY A 60 -12.06 -5.57 1.60
C GLY A 60 -13.54 -5.97 1.41
N MET A 61 -14.47 -5.04 1.59
CA MET A 61 -15.91 -5.27 1.36
C MET A 61 -16.21 -5.70 -0.08
N ILE A 62 -15.53 -5.12 -1.07
CA ILE A 62 -15.68 -5.50 -2.47
C ILE A 62 -15.17 -6.92 -2.73
N ILE A 63 -14.04 -7.29 -2.15
CA ILE A 63 -13.50 -8.66 -2.26
C ILE A 63 -14.47 -9.66 -1.65
N GLU A 64 -15.04 -9.37 -0.48
CA GLU A 64 -16.06 -10.22 0.14
C GLU A 64 -17.30 -10.34 -0.75
N SER A 65 -17.83 -9.22 -1.25
CA SER A 65 -18.98 -9.22 -2.16
C SER A 65 -18.72 -10.04 -3.43
N TYR A 66 -17.51 -9.94 -4.00
CA TYR A 66 -17.10 -10.75 -5.14
C TYR A 66 -17.06 -12.23 -4.80
N TYR A 67 -16.45 -12.59 -3.66
CA TYR A 67 -16.33 -13.95 -3.19
C TYR A 67 -17.69 -14.60 -3.02
N GLN A 68 -18.64 -13.90 -2.40
CA GLN A 68 -20.00 -14.35 -2.19
C GLN A 68 -20.80 -14.45 -3.50
N PHE A 69 -20.70 -13.44 -4.36
CA PHE A 69 -21.43 -13.40 -5.64
C PHE A 69 -21.09 -14.57 -6.56
N PHE A 70 -19.81 -14.95 -6.62
CA PHE A 70 -19.37 -16.08 -7.41
C PHE A 70 -19.50 -17.43 -6.69
N GLY A 71 -20.03 -17.46 -5.48
CA GLY A 71 -20.18 -18.67 -4.69
C GLY A 71 -18.87 -19.42 -4.48
N LEU A 72 -17.78 -18.67 -4.30
CA LEU A 72 -16.45 -19.27 -4.09
C LEU A 72 -16.47 -20.02 -2.75
N LYS A 73 -15.81 -21.16 -2.73
CA LYS A 73 -15.75 -22.03 -1.55
C LYS A 73 -14.39 -21.86 -0.85
N PRO A 74 -14.26 -22.24 0.43
CA PRO A 74 -13.00 -22.18 1.16
C PRO A 74 -11.84 -22.93 0.47
N GLU A 75 -12.16 -23.97 -0.31
CA GLU A 75 -11.16 -24.76 -1.06
C GLU A 75 -10.71 -24.05 -2.35
N THR A 76 -11.41 -22.99 -2.78
CA THR A 76 -10.99 -22.19 -3.93
C THR A 76 -9.85 -21.27 -3.52
N PRO A 77 -8.63 -21.41 -4.09
CA PRO A 77 -7.52 -20.56 -3.71
C PRO A 77 -7.77 -19.12 -4.19
N VAL A 78 -7.98 -18.21 -3.24
CA VAL A 78 -8.15 -16.79 -3.48
C VAL A 78 -7.09 -16.02 -2.70
N ILE A 79 -6.44 -15.06 -3.34
CA ILE A 79 -5.45 -14.19 -2.73
C ILE A 79 -5.89 -12.73 -2.88
N ALA A 80 -5.95 -12.01 -1.78
CA ALA A 80 -6.13 -10.56 -1.74
C ALA A 80 -4.78 -9.88 -1.52
N HIS A 81 -4.34 -9.08 -2.49
CA HIS A 81 -3.05 -8.40 -2.44
C HIS A 81 -3.25 -6.90 -2.18
N PHE A 82 -2.70 -6.42 -1.09
CA PHE A 82 -2.77 -5.04 -0.63
C PHE A 82 -1.39 -4.37 -0.71
N ASN A 83 -1.35 -3.14 -1.18
CA ASN A 83 -0.12 -2.38 -1.36
C ASN A 83 -0.13 -1.11 -0.53
N GLU A 84 0.93 -0.88 0.22
CA GLU A 84 1.16 0.29 1.06
C GLU A 84 0.16 0.40 2.25
N TRP A 85 0.52 1.17 3.25
CA TRP A 85 -0.32 1.42 4.43
C TRP A 85 -1.74 1.90 4.07
N MET A 86 -1.88 2.59 2.95
CA MET A 86 -3.15 3.13 2.46
C MET A 86 -4.22 2.07 2.18
N THR A 87 -3.82 0.83 1.95
CA THR A 87 -4.77 -0.28 1.69
C THR A 87 -4.87 -1.27 2.86
N SER A 88 -4.14 -1.04 3.93
CA SER A 88 -4.02 -1.98 5.07
C SER A 88 -5.34 -2.32 5.74
N PHE A 89 -6.31 -1.39 5.77
CA PHE A 89 -7.64 -1.68 6.32
C PHE A 89 -8.36 -2.79 5.56
N GLY A 90 -8.00 -3.05 4.31
CA GLY A 90 -8.46 -4.22 3.57
C GLY A 90 -7.89 -5.52 4.13
N VAL A 91 -6.64 -5.53 4.59
CA VAL A 91 -6.03 -6.70 5.27
C VAL A 91 -6.85 -7.03 6.52
N PHE A 92 -7.10 -6.04 7.39
CA PHE A 92 -7.85 -6.24 8.63
C PHE A 92 -9.26 -6.74 8.37
N TYR A 93 -9.94 -6.15 7.38
CA TYR A 93 -11.26 -6.59 6.96
C TYR A 93 -11.27 -8.05 6.53
N ILE A 94 -10.37 -8.46 5.64
CA ILE A 94 -10.31 -9.84 5.12
C ILE A 94 -9.96 -10.82 6.24
N LYS A 95 -9.02 -10.50 7.10
CA LYS A 95 -8.64 -11.37 8.22
C LYS A 95 -9.81 -11.62 9.19
N GLU A 96 -10.70 -10.65 9.38
CA GLU A 96 -11.84 -10.77 10.25
C GLU A 96 -13.05 -11.44 9.58
N LYS A 97 -13.40 -10.98 8.36
CA LYS A 97 -14.67 -11.35 7.71
C LYS A 97 -14.54 -12.50 6.72
N LEU A 98 -13.36 -12.76 6.18
CA LEU A 98 -13.16 -13.71 5.09
C LEU A 98 -11.84 -14.51 5.26
N PRO A 99 -11.66 -15.23 6.38
CA PRO A 99 -10.39 -15.89 6.72
C PRO A 99 -9.98 -17.01 5.74
N ALA A 100 -10.86 -17.42 4.83
CA ALA A 100 -10.54 -18.37 3.76
C ALA A 100 -9.74 -17.73 2.61
N VAL A 101 -9.68 -16.41 2.55
CA VAL A 101 -8.88 -15.68 1.55
C VAL A 101 -7.52 -15.34 2.12
N ALA A 102 -6.47 -15.80 1.45
CA ALA A 102 -5.09 -15.47 1.82
C ALA A 102 -4.78 -14.00 1.52
N THR A 103 -4.04 -13.36 2.41
CA THR A 103 -3.66 -11.95 2.28
C THR A 103 -2.17 -11.80 2.00
N VAL A 104 -1.85 -10.98 1.01
CA VAL A 104 -0.48 -10.51 0.74
C VAL A 104 -0.44 -9.00 1.00
N PHE A 105 0.51 -8.56 1.80
CA PHE A 105 0.76 -7.14 2.03
C PHE A 105 2.14 -6.75 1.53
N THR A 106 2.22 -5.70 0.73
CA THR A 106 3.50 -5.19 0.19
C THR A 106 3.71 -3.75 0.61
N THR A 107 4.86 -3.45 1.22
CA THR A 107 5.32 -2.07 1.38
C THR A 107 6.53 -1.78 0.49
N HIS A 108 6.56 -0.61 -0.16
CA HIS A 108 7.64 -0.18 -1.04
C HIS A 108 8.68 0.69 -0.31
N ALA A 109 8.28 1.32 0.78
CA ALA A 109 9.09 2.02 1.78
C ALA A 109 8.22 2.27 3.00
N THR A 110 8.74 2.11 4.21
CA THR A 110 7.92 2.29 5.40
C THR A 110 7.45 3.75 5.54
N SER A 111 6.23 3.94 6.01
CA SER A 111 5.66 5.28 6.25
C SER A 111 6.53 6.07 7.24
N ILE A 112 7.00 5.40 8.29
CA ILE A 112 7.87 6.02 9.28
C ILE A 112 9.27 6.31 8.74
N GLY A 113 9.86 5.43 7.94
CA GLY A 113 11.16 5.67 7.29
C GLY A 113 11.12 6.87 6.35
N ARG A 114 10.04 7.01 5.56
CA ARG A 114 9.81 8.21 4.75
C ARG A 114 9.73 9.47 5.60
N SER A 115 9.08 9.41 6.76
CA SER A 115 8.97 10.54 7.69
C SER A 115 10.31 10.90 8.33
N ILE A 116 11.11 9.91 8.75
CA ILE A 116 12.46 10.12 9.27
C ILE A 116 13.31 10.87 8.23
N ALA A 117 13.38 10.35 7.00
CA ALA A 117 14.14 10.98 5.91
C ALA A 117 13.60 12.36 5.53
N GLY A 118 12.28 12.53 5.48
CA GLY A 118 11.60 13.79 5.18
C GLY A 118 11.84 14.88 6.23
N ASN A 119 12.16 14.50 7.46
CA ASN A 119 12.56 15.42 8.54
C ASN A 119 14.09 15.59 8.63
N HIS A 120 14.80 15.33 7.53
CA HIS A 120 16.26 15.49 7.42
C HIS A 120 17.08 14.67 8.41
N LYS A 121 16.51 13.59 8.96
CA LYS A 121 17.23 12.62 9.78
C LYS A 121 17.89 11.58 8.85
N PRO A 122 19.19 11.24 9.00
CA PRO A 122 19.89 10.32 8.11
C PRO A 122 19.43 8.87 8.37
N LEU A 123 18.41 8.44 7.66
CA LEU A 123 17.71 7.16 7.88
C LEU A 123 18.66 5.96 7.87
N TYR A 124 19.45 5.80 6.81
CA TYR A 124 20.23 4.58 6.63
C TYR A 124 21.56 4.57 7.39
N ASP A 125 22.09 5.76 7.72
CA ASP A 125 23.35 5.88 8.49
C ASP A 125 23.14 5.45 9.95
N TYR A 126 21.93 5.69 10.49
CA TYR A 126 21.56 5.38 11.87
C TYR A 126 20.34 4.44 11.97
N LEU A 127 20.06 3.65 10.93
CA LEU A 127 18.88 2.79 10.90
C LEU A 127 18.74 1.92 12.14
N ASN A 128 19.83 1.33 12.60
CA ASN A 128 19.84 0.43 13.77
C ASN A 128 19.61 1.14 15.12
N GLU A 129 19.63 2.47 15.14
CA GLU A 129 19.40 3.30 16.33
C GLU A 129 17.96 3.80 16.41
N TYR A 130 17.19 3.69 15.33
CA TYR A 130 15.81 4.11 15.29
C TYR A 130 14.87 2.98 15.73
N TYR A 131 13.96 3.29 16.65
CA TYR A 131 12.85 2.43 17.04
C TYR A 131 11.57 2.97 16.41
N GLY A 132 10.88 2.15 15.60
CA GLY A 132 9.74 2.59 14.78
C GLY A 132 8.63 3.24 15.59
N ASP A 133 8.21 2.62 16.69
CA ASP A 133 7.14 3.16 17.55
C ASP A 133 7.53 4.48 18.23
N GLN A 134 8.80 4.61 18.66
CA GLN A 134 9.31 5.85 19.25
C GLN A 134 9.36 6.97 18.21
N MET A 135 9.89 6.66 17.03
CA MET A 135 9.95 7.63 15.91
C MET A 135 8.56 8.05 15.46
N ALA A 136 7.59 7.13 15.48
CA ALA A 136 6.20 7.44 15.16
C ALA A 136 5.58 8.44 16.14
N GLN A 137 5.90 8.33 17.43
CA GLN A 137 5.47 9.30 18.44
C GLN A 137 6.16 10.66 18.23
N GLU A 138 7.48 10.65 18.05
CA GLU A 138 8.29 11.88 17.84
C GLU A 138 7.83 12.67 16.60
N LEU A 139 7.53 11.97 15.50
CA LEU A 139 7.19 12.56 14.22
C LEU A 139 5.68 12.65 13.93
N ASN A 140 4.84 12.40 14.93
CA ASN A 140 3.38 12.40 14.82
C ASN A 140 2.87 11.45 13.71
N MET A 141 3.44 10.25 13.62
CA MET A 141 3.12 9.23 12.61
C MET A 141 2.42 8.00 13.19
N VAL A 142 1.98 8.04 14.46
CA VAL A 142 1.45 6.90 15.20
C VAL A 142 0.38 6.13 14.41
N SER A 143 -0.60 6.84 13.85
CA SER A 143 -1.71 6.17 13.15
C SER A 143 -1.24 5.46 11.88
N LYS A 144 -0.48 6.12 11.01
CA LYS A 144 0.04 5.51 9.77
C LYS A 144 1.01 4.38 10.07
N HIS A 145 1.90 4.58 11.03
CA HIS A 145 2.89 3.58 11.44
C HIS A 145 2.22 2.34 12.03
N SER A 146 1.30 2.49 13.00
CA SER A 146 0.60 1.34 13.59
C SER A 146 -0.21 0.57 12.56
N THR A 147 -0.84 1.27 11.61
CA THR A 147 -1.57 0.66 10.51
C THR A 147 -0.66 -0.21 9.62
N GLU A 148 0.47 0.33 9.19
CA GLU A 148 1.43 -0.40 8.36
C GLU A 148 2.06 -1.58 9.11
N LYS A 149 2.46 -1.36 10.37
CA LYS A 149 3.06 -2.39 11.23
C LYS A 149 2.10 -3.55 11.45
N GLN A 150 0.84 -3.28 11.83
CA GLN A 150 -0.16 -4.33 12.03
C GLN A 150 -0.49 -5.08 10.74
N ALA A 151 -0.60 -4.40 9.59
CA ALA A 151 -0.80 -5.07 8.32
C ALA A 151 0.36 -6.01 7.96
N ALA A 152 1.60 -5.59 8.18
CA ALA A 152 2.77 -6.43 7.98
C ALA A 152 2.80 -7.68 8.87
N HIS A 153 2.30 -7.56 10.11
CA HIS A 153 2.26 -8.68 11.06
C HIS A 153 1.09 -9.63 10.83
N LEU A 154 -0.05 -9.13 10.38
CA LEU A 154 -1.30 -9.91 10.25
C LEU A 154 -1.49 -10.55 8.88
N ALA A 155 -0.87 -10.01 7.83
CA ALA A 155 -0.94 -10.61 6.49
C ALA A 155 -0.32 -12.03 6.50
N ASP A 156 -0.88 -12.94 5.68
CA ASP A 156 -0.36 -14.29 5.51
C ASP A 156 1.02 -14.29 4.84
N CYS A 157 1.29 -13.27 4.01
CA CYS A 157 2.61 -13.04 3.42
C CYS A 157 2.90 -11.54 3.39
N PHE A 158 3.99 -11.14 4.03
CA PHE A 158 4.50 -9.78 3.99
C PHE A 158 5.65 -9.66 2.99
N THR A 159 5.57 -8.73 2.05
CA THR A 159 6.57 -8.55 0.99
C THR A 159 7.08 -7.12 0.91
N THR A 160 8.27 -6.97 0.34
CA THR A 160 8.84 -5.66 -0.01
C THR A 160 9.66 -5.74 -1.28
N VAL A 161 10.08 -4.59 -1.80
CA VAL A 161 10.65 -4.48 -3.17
C VAL A 161 12.17 -4.52 -3.24
N SER A 162 12.89 -4.43 -2.11
CA SER A 162 14.35 -4.43 -2.10
C SER A 162 14.95 -4.92 -0.79
N LYS A 163 16.23 -5.32 -0.84
CA LYS A 163 16.99 -5.70 0.37
C LYS A 163 17.16 -4.54 1.34
N ILE A 164 17.23 -3.31 0.84
CA ILE A 164 17.36 -2.12 1.68
C ILE A 164 16.05 -1.90 2.43
N THR A 165 14.92 -1.92 1.72
CA THR A 165 13.60 -1.79 2.33
C THR A 165 13.31 -2.96 3.30
N ALA A 166 13.81 -4.17 3.01
CA ALA A 166 13.64 -5.30 3.92
C ALA A 166 14.32 -5.05 5.29
N LYS A 167 15.51 -4.45 5.30
CA LYS A 167 16.18 -4.05 6.54
C LYS A 167 15.42 -2.95 7.27
N GLU A 168 14.88 -1.99 6.52
CA GLU A 168 14.04 -0.92 7.05
C GLU A 168 12.78 -1.48 7.72
N CYS A 169 12.09 -2.44 7.07
CA CYS A 169 10.93 -3.12 7.63
C CYS A 169 11.28 -3.91 8.92
N GLU A 170 12.38 -4.67 8.89
CA GLU A 170 12.83 -5.44 10.05
C GLU A 170 13.10 -4.53 11.25
N GLN A 171 13.74 -3.38 11.05
CA GLN A 171 14.09 -2.44 12.09
C GLN A 171 12.92 -1.56 12.57
N LEU A 172 12.09 -1.06 11.63
CA LEU A 172 11.08 -0.05 11.97
C LEU A 172 9.68 -0.63 12.18
N LEU A 173 9.37 -1.79 11.56
CA LEU A 173 8.08 -2.47 11.73
C LEU A 173 8.17 -3.70 12.64
N ASP A 174 9.37 -4.02 13.14
CA ASP A 174 9.65 -5.27 13.91
C ASP A 174 9.21 -6.53 13.15
N LYS A 175 9.24 -6.49 11.82
CA LYS A 175 8.82 -7.59 10.96
C LYS A 175 9.72 -7.70 9.73
N LYS A 176 10.40 -8.82 9.63
CA LYS A 176 11.14 -9.17 8.42
C LYS A 176 10.17 -9.60 7.33
N PRO A 177 10.29 -9.05 6.10
CA PRO A 177 9.49 -9.52 4.98
C PRO A 177 9.75 -10.99 4.65
N ASP A 178 8.68 -11.73 4.34
CA ASP A 178 8.77 -13.13 3.97
C ASP A 178 9.41 -13.30 2.59
N VAL A 179 9.13 -12.37 1.65
CA VAL A 179 9.66 -12.39 0.30
C VAL A 179 10.03 -10.99 -0.17
N ILE A 180 11.13 -10.87 -0.92
CA ILE A 180 11.52 -9.64 -1.62
C ILE A 180 11.09 -9.79 -3.07
N THR A 181 10.18 -8.93 -3.51
CA THR A 181 9.59 -8.89 -4.86
C THR A 181 9.99 -7.60 -5.58
N PRO A 182 11.14 -7.54 -6.26
CA PRO A 182 11.56 -6.33 -6.96
C PRO A 182 10.52 -5.87 -7.97
N ASN A 183 10.39 -4.55 -8.11
CA ASN A 183 9.50 -3.97 -9.11
C ASN A 183 9.78 -4.52 -10.50
N GLY A 184 8.73 -4.95 -11.19
CA GLY A 184 8.82 -5.47 -12.55
C GLY A 184 9.16 -4.38 -13.56
N PHE A 185 9.78 -4.78 -14.65
CA PHE A 185 10.10 -3.93 -15.77
C PHE A 185 9.85 -4.66 -17.10
N GLU A 186 9.06 -4.05 -17.97
CA GLU A 186 8.83 -4.59 -19.31
C GLU A 186 9.91 -4.12 -20.28
N ASN A 187 10.76 -5.05 -20.73
CA ASN A 187 11.86 -4.77 -21.64
C ASN A 187 11.41 -4.12 -22.97
N ASP A 188 10.19 -4.41 -23.42
CA ASP A 188 9.65 -3.88 -24.67
C ASP A 188 9.23 -2.41 -24.55
N PHE A 189 9.12 -1.89 -23.34
CA PHE A 189 8.82 -0.48 -23.08
C PHE A 189 9.99 0.43 -23.42
N VAL A 190 11.24 -0.08 -23.37
CA VAL A 190 12.44 0.69 -23.67
C VAL A 190 12.87 0.46 -25.12
N PRO A 191 12.79 1.49 -25.96
CA PRO A 191 13.26 1.38 -27.34
C PRO A 191 14.77 1.18 -27.37
N LYS A 192 15.24 0.25 -28.21
CA LYS A 192 16.66 -0.11 -28.33
C LYS A 192 17.36 0.62 -29.49
N GLY A 193 18.68 0.79 -29.38
CA GLY A 193 19.54 1.30 -30.43
C GLY A 193 19.17 2.69 -30.95
N LYS A 194 19.19 2.90 -32.27
CA LYS A 194 18.90 4.20 -32.90
C LYS A 194 17.48 4.73 -32.62
N VAL A 195 16.52 3.82 -32.36
CA VAL A 195 15.14 4.21 -32.01
C VAL A 195 15.11 4.86 -30.63
N CYS A 196 15.92 4.39 -29.67
CA CYS A 196 16.07 5.00 -28.35
C CYS A 196 16.58 6.43 -28.46
N SER A 197 17.65 6.65 -29.21
CA SER A 197 18.25 8.00 -29.40
C SER A 197 17.26 8.96 -30.08
N ARG A 198 16.51 8.50 -31.08
CA ARG A 198 15.48 9.32 -31.74
C ARG A 198 14.37 9.72 -30.76
N LYS A 199 13.74 8.76 -30.09
CA LYS A 199 12.66 9.03 -29.11
C LYS A 199 13.11 9.90 -27.96
N ARG A 200 14.33 9.71 -27.46
CA ARG A 200 14.93 10.57 -26.44
C ARG A 200 15.06 12.03 -26.93
N ASN A 201 15.52 12.24 -28.16
CA ASN A 201 15.65 13.59 -28.71
C ASN A 201 14.30 14.25 -28.95
N GLU A 202 13.28 13.48 -29.41
CA GLU A 202 11.91 13.95 -29.56
C GLU A 202 11.31 14.36 -28.20
N ALA A 203 11.47 13.53 -27.16
CA ALA A 203 11.02 13.83 -25.81
C ALA A 203 11.71 15.08 -25.22
N ARG A 204 13.02 15.24 -25.45
CA ARG A 204 13.76 16.46 -25.01
C ARG A 204 13.25 17.72 -25.69
N LYS A 205 12.94 17.67 -27.00
CA LYS A 205 12.34 18.81 -27.69
C LYS A 205 10.98 19.18 -27.12
N LEU A 206 10.13 18.17 -26.85
CA LEU A 206 8.84 18.40 -26.23
C LEU A 206 8.96 19.01 -24.82
N LEU A 207 9.82 18.47 -23.98
CA LEU A 207 10.07 19.01 -22.64
C LEU A 207 10.54 20.47 -22.70
N LYS A 208 11.47 20.79 -23.62
CA LYS A 208 11.93 22.16 -23.83
C LYS A 208 10.79 23.10 -24.23
N GLN A 209 9.91 22.67 -25.15
CA GLN A 209 8.74 23.47 -25.55
C GLN A 209 7.75 23.69 -24.39
N VAL A 210 7.63 22.73 -23.46
CA VAL A 210 6.78 22.89 -22.27
C VAL A 210 7.41 23.87 -21.28
N THR A 211 8.72 23.74 -21.02
CA THR A 211 9.41 24.63 -20.07
C THR A 211 9.57 26.08 -20.58
N GLU A 212 9.54 26.30 -21.90
CA GLU A 212 9.56 27.66 -22.47
C GLU A 212 8.17 28.36 -22.41
N LYS A 213 7.11 27.61 -22.05
CA LYS A 213 5.75 28.14 -21.89
C LYS A 213 5.32 28.34 -20.44
N LEU A 214 6.13 27.86 -19.49
CA LEU A 214 5.97 28.05 -18.04
C LEU A 214 6.75 29.27 -17.57
#